data_93bc2469ef51b9d54ee324650a243ae5
#
_entry.id   93bc2469ef51b9d54ee324650a243ae5
#
_cell.length_a   1.000
_cell.length_b   1.000
_cell.length_c   1.000
_cell.angle_alpha   90.00
_cell.angle_beta   90.00
_cell.angle_gamma   90.00
#
_symmetry.space_group_name_H-M   'P 1'
#
loop_
_entity.id
_entity.type
_entity.pdbx_description
1 polymer ?
#
loop_
_entity_poly.entity_id
_entity_poly.type
_entity_poly.pdbx_seq_one_letter_code
_entity_poly.pdbx_strand_id
1 'polypeptide(L)'
;MIKIEAKEERYLYNAYHMIKAFYASEEVEQCCKKNQKEDLKLTETDGTSQIFTIDTDHTHCVNDIRRELDRKVYQYLVHRTGKELAWGMLTGVRPAKLATKAVEQGVEKTEFIKQFQEEYLVSAEKAGLAYDIAVRERDVLSELDYKDGYSLYVGIPFCPSVCSYCSFSSGPIDKWRDQIPAYLDALCKELTYIGKVSSEKKLNTIYIGGGTPTSLDAEQLDQILTCIDQSFSREHLLEYTVEAGRPDSITEKKLQVIKRHGVTRISINPQTMQQKTLDRIGRKHSVQEVKDIYRMARKHGFDNINMDLIAGLPGEGLEDMKDTLAQIQELAPDSLTVHSLAIKRAAQMGQEKSTLGYVRDLEEQTEHPERMAETLSAMIECAHETAYEMELVPYYLYRQKNIAGNFENVGYAKVDKAGIYNILIMEEKQSIIAAGAGASTKIVLPVPVPVPGSRNGKTTTLIRVENVKSIRDYIARIDEMIERKGEWLWH
;
A
#
# COMPACT_ATOMS: atom_id res chain seq x y z
N MET A 1 -9.77 -27.08 8.09
CA MET A 1 -9.83 -26.63 6.68
C MET A 1 -11.27 -26.32 6.33
N ILE A 2 -11.55 -25.13 5.85
CA ILE A 2 -12.87 -24.66 5.40
C ILE A 2 -12.97 -24.90 3.89
N LYS A 3 -14.15 -25.32 3.42
CA LYS A 3 -14.38 -25.55 1.99
C LYS A 3 -15.51 -24.68 1.47
N ILE A 4 -15.29 -24.01 0.33
CA ILE A 4 -16.31 -23.27 -0.41
C ILE A 4 -16.51 -23.84 -1.79
N GLU A 5 -17.76 -24.11 -2.12
CA GLU A 5 -18.20 -24.64 -3.40
C GLU A 5 -19.21 -23.65 -3.98
N ALA A 6 -18.97 -23.16 -5.19
CA ALA A 6 -19.88 -22.21 -5.84
C ALA A 6 -20.24 -22.64 -7.24
N LYS A 7 -21.46 -22.28 -7.67
CA LYS A 7 -21.95 -22.48 -9.03
C LYS A 7 -21.16 -21.70 -10.07
N GLU A 8 -20.68 -20.52 -9.69
CA GLU A 8 -19.93 -19.64 -10.55
C GLU A 8 -18.63 -19.17 -9.88
N GLU A 9 -17.55 -19.09 -10.65
CA GLU A 9 -16.23 -18.67 -10.15
C GLU A 9 -16.24 -17.27 -9.53
N ARG A 10 -17.08 -16.36 -10.03
CA ARG A 10 -17.23 -15.00 -9.52
C ARG A 10 -17.72 -14.91 -8.07
N TYR A 11 -18.42 -15.94 -7.57
CA TYR A 11 -18.91 -15.99 -6.19
C TYR A 11 -17.83 -16.45 -5.21
N LEU A 12 -16.83 -17.19 -5.65
CA LEU A 12 -15.76 -17.68 -4.80
C LEU A 12 -14.86 -16.57 -4.27
N TYR A 13 -14.57 -15.57 -5.09
CA TYR A 13 -13.57 -14.55 -4.76
C TYR A 13 -13.89 -13.77 -3.49
N ASN A 14 -15.08 -13.18 -3.39
CA ASN A 14 -15.46 -12.38 -2.21
C ASN A 14 -15.69 -13.28 -1.00
N ALA A 15 -16.37 -14.43 -1.17
CA ALA A 15 -16.59 -15.39 -0.11
C ALA A 15 -15.26 -15.85 0.51
N TYR A 16 -14.25 -16.18 -0.31
CA TYR A 16 -12.92 -16.54 0.16
C TYR A 16 -12.30 -15.44 1.01
N HIS A 17 -12.30 -14.20 0.55
CA HIS A 17 -11.68 -13.09 1.27
C HIS A 17 -12.43 -12.73 2.56
N MET A 18 -13.76 -12.83 2.58
CA MET A 18 -14.53 -12.68 3.80
C MET A 18 -14.20 -13.77 4.80
N ILE A 19 -14.23 -15.05 4.40
CA ILE A 19 -13.90 -16.17 5.27
C ILE A 19 -12.49 -16.01 5.85
N LYS A 20 -11.51 -15.61 5.03
CA LYS A 20 -10.14 -15.36 5.50
C LYS A 20 -10.04 -14.19 6.48
N ALA A 21 -10.95 -13.22 6.45
CA ALA A 21 -10.98 -12.13 7.41
C ALA A 21 -11.53 -12.57 8.79
N PHE A 22 -12.47 -13.54 8.81
CA PHE A 22 -13.00 -14.13 10.04
C PHE A 22 -12.11 -15.26 10.59
N TYR A 23 -11.54 -16.06 9.70
CA TYR A 23 -10.73 -17.25 10.00
C TYR A 23 -9.34 -17.15 9.35
N ALA A 24 -8.52 -16.24 9.86
CA ALA A 24 -7.22 -15.90 9.27
C ALA A 24 -6.25 -17.09 9.20
N SER A 25 -6.23 -17.95 10.23
CA SER A 25 -5.37 -19.14 10.35
C SER A 25 -5.86 -20.35 9.55
N GLU A 26 -7.18 -20.41 9.22
CA GLU A 26 -7.75 -21.57 8.56
C GLU A 26 -7.36 -21.65 7.07
N GLU A 27 -7.10 -22.87 6.61
CA GLU A 27 -6.99 -23.13 5.17
C GLU A 27 -8.38 -23.14 4.53
N VAL A 28 -8.52 -22.50 3.37
CA VAL A 28 -9.79 -22.41 2.63
C VAL A 28 -9.61 -23.00 1.24
N GLU A 29 -10.29 -24.12 0.98
CA GLU A 29 -10.36 -24.75 -0.33
C GLU A 29 -11.49 -24.12 -1.16
N GLN A 30 -11.23 -23.83 -2.43
CA GLN A 30 -12.20 -23.26 -3.36
C GLN A 30 -12.50 -24.24 -4.50
N CYS A 31 -13.76 -24.45 -4.80
CA CYS A 31 -14.21 -25.34 -5.88
C CYS A 31 -15.38 -24.72 -6.65
N CYS A 32 -15.25 -24.60 -7.97
CA CYS A 32 -16.35 -24.19 -8.85
C CYS A 32 -17.06 -25.42 -9.41
N LYS A 33 -18.34 -25.59 -9.06
CA LYS A 33 -19.19 -26.70 -9.51
C LYS A 33 -20.37 -26.20 -10.34
N LYS A 34 -20.18 -26.00 -11.63
CA LYS A 34 -21.17 -25.42 -12.56
C LYS A 34 -22.54 -26.09 -12.55
N ASN A 35 -22.62 -27.35 -12.16
CA ASN A 35 -23.86 -28.14 -12.20
C ASN A 35 -24.55 -28.24 -10.82
N GLN A 36 -24.07 -27.53 -9.76
CA GLN A 36 -24.78 -27.52 -8.48
C GLN A 36 -26.01 -26.59 -8.55
N LYS A 37 -27.02 -26.92 -7.72
CA LYS A 37 -28.27 -26.12 -7.64
C LYS A 37 -28.07 -24.86 -6.81
N GLU A 38 -27.24 -24.95 -5.79
CA GLU A 38 -26.95 -23.89 -4.84
C GLU A 38 -25.97 -22.87 -5.45
N ASP A 39 -26.13 -21.59 -5.12
CA ASP A 39 -25.22 -20.55 -5.60
C ASP A 39 -23.86 -20.64 -4.90
N LEU A 40 -23.88 -20.90 -3.58
CA LEU A 40 -22.67 -21.13 -2.78
C LEU A 40 -22.96 -22.07 -1.60
N LYS A 41 -22.03 -22.98 -1.31
CA LYS A 41 -22.02 -23.84 -0.13
C LYS A 41 -20.72 -23.62 0.63
N LEU A 42 -20.82 -23.34 1.92
CA LEU A 42 -19.74 -23.28 2.87
C LEU A 42 -19.75 -24.52 3.76
N THR A 43 -18.62 -25.18 3.91
CA THR A 43 -18.43 -26.27 4.90
C THR A 43 -17.30 -25.90 5.83
N GLU A 44 -17.58 -25.82 7.12
CA GLU A 44 -16.63 -25.46 8.17
C GLU A 44 -15.76 -26.65 8.60
N THR A 45 -14.77 -26.39 9.44
CA THR A 45 -13.81 -27.40 9.95
C THR A 45 -14.47 -28.47 10.81
N ASP A 46 -15.59 -28.16 11.49
CA ASP A 46 -16.40 -29.08 12.30
C ASP A 46 -17.36 -29.92 11.44
N GLY A 47 -17.35 -29.76 10.12
CA GLY A 47 -18.25 -30.42 9.18
C GLY A 47 -19.63 -29.77 9.02
N THR A 48 -19.92 -28.70 9.76
CA THR A 48 -21.14 -27.91 9.59
C THR A 48 -21.17 -27.32 8.17
N SER A 49 -22.31 -27.43 7.49
CA SER A 49 -22.47 -26.89 6.14
C SER A 49 -23.61 -25.89 6.07
N GLN A 50 -23.37 -24.74 5.46
CA GLN A 50 -24.37 -23.72 5.16
C GLN A 50 -24.51 -23.55 3.65
N ILE A 51 -25.75 -23.51 3.19
CA ILE A 51 -26.09 -23.31 1.79
C ILE A 51 -26.67 -21.91 1.63
N PHE A 52 -26.23 -21.22 0.57
CA PHE A 52 -26.72 -19.91 0.19
C PHE A 52 -27.31 -19.99 -1.21
N THR A 53 -28.54 -19.48 -1.34
CA THR A 53 -29.26 -19.34 -2.60
C THR A 53 -29.75 -17.92 -2.75
N ILE A 54 -29.76 -17.41 -3.98
CA ILE A 54 -30.28 -16.10 -4.33
C ILE A 54 -31.59 -16.29 -5.07
N ASP A 55 -32.61 -15.54 -4.71
CA ASP A 55 -33.86 -15.51 -5.46
C ASP A 55 -33.65 -14.63 -6.70
N THR A 56 -33.69 -15.27 -7.88
CA THR A 56 -33.46 -14.61 -9.18
C THR A 56 -34.74 -14.10 -9.82
N ASP A 57 -35.89 -14.25 -9.18
CA ASP A 57 -37.21 -13.86 -9.77
C ASP A 57 -37.43 -12.35 -9.82
N HIS A 58 -36.54 -11.54 -9.24
CA HIS A 58 -36.55 -10.09 -9.37
C HIS A 58 -35.40 -9.63 -10.27
N THR A 59 -35.69 -8.74 -11.21
CA THR A 59 -34.78 -8.14 -12.22
C THR A 59 -33.66 -7.32 -11.58
N HIS A 60 -32.73 -7.99 -10.88
CA HIS A 60 -31.55 -7.36 -10.33
C HIS A 60 -30.36 -7.45 -11.30
N CYS A 61 -29.55 -6.41 -11.36
CA CYS A 61 -28.31 -6.48 -12.11
C CYS A 61 -27.34 -7.50 -11.48
N VAL A 62 -26.39 -7.99 -12.25
CA VAL A 62 -25.41 -9.00 -11.79
C VAL A 62 -24.66 -8.60 -10.52
N ASN A 63 -24.45 -7.29 -10.34
CA ASN A 63 -23.77 -6.75 -9.16
C ASN A 63 -24.64 -6.81 -7.91
N ASP A 64 -25.96 -6.64 -8.03
CA ASP A 64 -26.92 -6.72 -6.92
C ASP A 64 -27.05 -8.15 -6.42
N ILE A 65 -27.13 -9.11 -7.35
CA ILE A 65 -27.14 -10.54 -7.06
C ILE A 65 -25.90 -10.94 -6.24
N ARG A 66 -24.72 -10.50 -6.70
CA ARG A 66 -23.47 -10.78 -6.00
C ARG A 66 -23.44 -10.16 -4.61
N ARG A 67 -23.92 -8.93 -4.47
CA ARG A 67 -23.96 -8.22 -3.19
C ARG A 67 -24.91 -8.90 -2.19
N GLU A 68 -26.05 -9.40 -2.64
CA GLU A 68 -26.96 -10.17 -1.80
C GLU A 68 -26.30 -11.45 -1.28
N LEU A 69 -25.59 -12.18 -2.14
CA LEU A 69 -24.85 -13.37 -1.72
C LEU A 69 -23.75 -13.01 -0.70
N ASP A 70 -22.97 -11.98 -0.96
CA ASP A 70 -21.93 -11.49 -0.07
C ASP A 70 -22.52 -11.11 1.30
N ARG A 71 -23.70 -10.48 1.34
CA ARG A 71 -24.42 -10.13 2.57
C ARG A 71 -24.85 -11.37 3.36
N LYS A 72 -25.44 -12.36 2.69
CA LYS A 72 -25.85 -13.62 3.35
C LYS A 72 -24.66 -14.36 3.94
N VAL A 73 -23.55 -14.42 3.22
CA VAL A 73 -22.31 -15.03 3.71
C VAL A 73 -21.76 -14.28 4.92
N TYR A 74 -21.68 -12.95 4.85
CA TYR A 74 -21.20 -12.11 5.93
C TYR A 74 -22.05 -12.27 7.21
N GLN A 75 -23.37 -12.17 7.08
CA GLN A 75 -24.29 -12.32 8.21
C GLN A 75 -24.20 -13.70 8.88
N TYR A 76 -24.02 -14.76 8.09
CA TYR A 76 -23.77 -16.09 8.62
C TYR A 76 -22.47 -16.14 9.43
N LEU A 77 -21.38 -15.58 8.89
CA LEU A 77 -20.08 -15.54 9.56
C LEU A 77 -20.13 -14.71 10.85
N VAL A 78 -20.82 -13.58 10.85
CA VAL A 78 -21.07 -12.78 12.07
C VAL A 78 -21.82 -13.58 13.11
N HIS A 79 -22.94 -14.23 12.72
CA HIS A 79 -23.73 -15.06 13.64
C HIS A 79 -22.90 -16.23 14.20
N ARG A 80 -22.07 -16.86 13.36
CA ARG A 80 -21.28 -18.05 13.72
C ARG A 80 -20.11 -17.72 14.64
N THR A 81 -19.48 -16.56 14.45
CA THR A 81 -18.27 -16.17 15.18
C THR A 81 -18.51 -15.17 16.30
N GLY A 82 -19.67 -14.49 16.31
CA GLY A 82 -19.96 -13.37 17.21
C GLY A 82 -19.13 -12.11 16.93
N LYS A 83 -18.43 -12.03 15.78
CA LYS A 83 -17.54 -10.94 15.41
C LYS A 83 -18.12 -10.13 14.27
N GLU A 84 -17.95 -8.80 14.32
CA GLU A 84 -18.21 -7.89 13.22
C GLU A 84 -16.89 -7.33 12.68
N LEU A 85 -16.80 -7.18 11.36
CA LEU A 85 -15.65 -6.54 10.74
C LEU A 85 -15.95 -5.06 10.54
N ALA A 86 -15.02 -4.18 10.91
CA ALA A 86 -15.19 -2.72 10.81
C ALA A 86 -15.50 -2.25 9.38
N TRP A 87 -14.97 -2.93 8.37
CA TRP A 87 -15.27 -2.71 6.94
C TRP A 87 -16.41 -3.58 6.39
N GLY A 88 -17.18 -4.23 7.25
CA GLY A 88 -18.30 -5.07 6.87
C GLY A 88 -17.93 -6.12 5.84
N MET A 89 -18.75 -6.26 4.81
CA MET A 89 -18.54 -7.21 3.72
C MET A 89 -17.64 -6.71 2.59
N LEU A 90 -17.04 -5.52 2.72
CA LEU A 90 -16.10 -5.01 1.73
C LEU A 90 -14.80 -5.82 1.73
N THR A 91 -14.46 -6.41 0.58
CA THR A 91 -13.21 -7.16 0.36
C THR A 91 -12.20 -6.38 -0.51
N GLY A 92 -12.60 -5.22 -1.03
CA GLY A 92 -11.78 -4.38 -1.89
C GLY A 92 -10.62 -3.70 -1.14
N VAL A 93 -9.52 -3.45 -1.87
CA VAL A 93 -8.32 -2.81 -1.29
C VAL A 93 -8.43 -1.28 -1.20
N ARG A 94 -9.41 -0.67 -1.83
CA ARG A 94 -9.61 0.79 -1.91
C ARG A 94 -11.06 1.18 -1.59
N PRO A 95 -11.48 1.11 -0.33
CA PRO A 95 -12.85 1.47 0.06
C PRO A 95 -13.15 2.97 -0.16
N ALA A 96 -12.15 3.86 -0.04
CA ALA A 96 -12.30 5.29 -0.31
C ALA A 96 -12.81 5.59 -1.73
N LYS A 97 -12.49 4.73 -2.73
CA LYS A 97 -12.97 4.92 -4.11
C LYS A 97 -14.51 4.93 -4.25
N LEU A 98 -15.22 4.24 -3.35
CA LEU A 98 -16.69 4.29 -3.30
C LEU A 98 -17.16 5.64 -2.73
N ALA A 99 -16.44 6.16 -1.73
CA ALA A 99 -16.72 7.48 -1.16
C ALA A 99 -16.38 8.61 -2.14
N THR A 100 -15.30 8.50 -2.91
CA THR A 100 -14.94 9.49 -3.95
C THR A 100 -16.07 9.71 -4.92
N LYS A 101 -16.73 8.63 -5.37
CA LYS A 101 -17.89 8.74 -6.26
C LYS A 101 -19.06 9.50 -5.61
N ALA A 102 -19.35 9.24 -4.34
CA ALA A 102 -20.40 9.93 -3.61
C ALA A 102 -20.09 11.43 -3.41
N VAL A 103 -18.84 11.75 -3.07
CA VAL A 103 -18.35 13.13 -2.93
C VAL A 103 -18.43 13.89 -4.26
N GLU A 104 -18.06 13.26 -5.39
CA GLU A 104 -18.20 13.83 -6.73
C GLU A 104 -19.67 14.09 -7.12
N GLN A 105 -20.59 13.31 -6.58
CA GLN A 105 -22.04 13.48 -6.77
C GLN A 105 -22.67 14.47 -5.78
N GLY A 106 -21.90 15.03 -4.85
CA GLY A 106 -22.40 15.97 -3.85
C GLY A 106 -23.25 15.34 -2.73
N VAL A 107 -23.07 14.03 -2.47
CA VAL A 107 -23.77 13.34 -1.38
C VAL A 107 -23.18 13.82 -0.04
N GLU A 108 -24.03 14.24 0.88
CA GLU A 108 -23.62 14.68 2.21
C GLU A 108 -23.08 13.54 3.07
N LYS A 109 -22.11 13.85 3.98
CA LYS A 109 -21.41 12.86 4.80
C LYS A 109 -22.37 11.94 5.59
N THR A 110 -23.38 12.52 6.22
CA THR A 110 -24.36 11.77 7.04
C THR A 110 -25.17 10.80 6.20
N GLU A 111 -25.58 11.20 5.01
CA GLU A 111 -26.33 10.35 4.08
C GLU A 111 -25.42 9.24 3.51
N PHE A 112 -24.17 9.57 3.16
CA PHE A 112 -23.19 8.58 2.72
C PHE A 112 -22.95 7.51 3.79
N ILE A 113 -22.73 7.91 5.06
CA ILE A 113 -22.51 6.98 6.16
C ILE A 113 -23.69 6.01 6.26
N LYS A 114 -24.93 6.52 6.25
CA LYS A 114 -26.14 5.70 6.33
C LYS A 114 -26.23 4.71 5.16
N GLN A 115 -26.07 5.18 3.93
CA GLN A 115 -26.10 4.33 2.74
C GLN A 115 -25.00 3.27 2.76
N PHE A 116 -23.78 3.63 3.20
CA PHE A 116 -22.64 2.74 3.22
C PHE A 116 -22.77 1.64 4.28
N GLN A 117 -23.38 1.96 5.44
CA GLN A 117 -23.76 1.00 6.46
C GLN A 117 -24.85 0.05 5.96
N GLU A 118 -25.91 0.57 5.33
CA GLU A 118 -27.00 -0.24 4.80
C GLU A 118 -26.56 -1.13 3.65
N GLU A 119 -25.69 -0.63 2.77
CA GLU A 119 -25.26 -1.34 1.55
C GLU A 119 -24.17 -2.37 1.80
N TYR A 120 -23.15 -2.01 2.64
CA TYR A 120 -21.96 -2.83 2.82
C TYR A 120 -21.73 -3.31 4.26
N LEU A 121 -22.56 -2.96 5.20
CA LEU A 121 -22.44 -3.31 6.62
C LEU A 121 -21.12 -2.80 7.25
N VAL A 122 -20.61 -1.68 6.75
CA VAL A 122 -19.42 -0.98 7.26
C VAL A 122 -19.78 -0.22 8.53
N SER A 123 -18.87 -0.12 9.50
CA SER A 123 -19.09 0.70 10.69
C SER A 123 -19.24 2.20 10.33
N ALA A 124 -19.98 2.95 11.14
CA ALA A 124 -20.16 4.40 10.93
C ALA A 124 -18.80 5.14 10.93
N GLU A 125 -17.89 4.72 11.81
CA GLU A 125 -16.54 5.28 11.92
C GLU A 125 -15.74 5.09 10.62
N LYS A 126 -15.69 3.87 10.08
CA LYS A 126 -14.94 3.58 8.84
C LYS A 126 -15.60 4.17 7.60
N ALA A 127 -16.93 4.26 7.59
CA ALA A 127 -17.66 4.99 6.55
C ALA A 127 -17.32 6.50 6.59
N GLY A 128 -17.29 7.10 7.80
CA GLY A 128 -16.86 8.48 8.00
C GLY A 128 -15.41 8.72 7.57
N LEU A 129 -14.49 7.84 7.96
CA LEU A 129 -13.08 7.89 7.54
C LEU A 129 -12.93 7.85 6.01
N ALA A 130 -13.64 6.94 5.34
CA ALA A 130 -13.61 6.85 3.88
C ALA A 130 -14.10 8.14 3.20
N TYR A 131 -15.15 8.75 3.74
CA TYR A 131 -15.69 10.02 3.23
C TYR A 131 -14.72 11.18 3.42
N ASP A 132 -14.13 11.33 4.62
CA ASP A 132 -13.19 12.41 4.93
C ASP A 132 -11.94 12.33 4.04
N ILE A 133 -11.44 11.12 3.81
CA ILE A 133 -10.33 10.88 2.89
C ILE A 133 -10.73 11.25 1.46
N ALA A 134 -11.92 10.86 0.99
CA ALA A 134 -12.37 11.18 -0.35
C ALA A 134 -12.50 12.70 -0.59
N VAL A 135 -13.02 13.44 0.40
CA VAL A 135 -13.04 14.91 0.37
C VAL A 135 -11.63 15.46 0.29
N ARG A 136 -10.74 14.98 1.16
CA ARG A 136 -9.35 15.43 1.21
C ARG A 136 -8.58 15.13 -0.08
N GLU A 137 -8.74 13.93 -0.64
CA GLU A 137 -8.14 13.56 -1.93
C GLU A 137 -8.62 14.48 -3.05
N ARG A 138 -9.93 14.76 -3.12
CA ARG A 138 -10.50 15.71 -4.09
C ARG A 138 -9.84 17.09 -3.97
N ASP A 139 -9.74 17.61 -2.75
CA ASP A 139 -9.23 18.96 -2.51
C ASP A 139 -7.73 19.06 -2.84
N VAL A 140 -6.91 18.07 -2.43
CA VAL A 140 -5.47 17.99 -2.75
C VAL A 140 -5.25 17.85 -4.25
N LEU A 141 -6.11 17.11 -4.95
CA LEU A 141 -5.96 16.85 -6.38
C LEU A 141 -6.69 17.88 -7.27
N SER A 142 -7.35 18.90 -6.68
CA SER A 142 -8.21 19.85 -7.42
C SER A 142 -7.46 20.65 -8.48
N GLU A 143 -6.18 20.93 -8.28
CA GLU A 143 -5.32 21.70 -9.19
C GLU A 143 -4.57 20.83 -10.20
N LEU A 144 -4.72 19.51 -10.16
CA LEU A 144 -4.01 18.60 -11.03
C LEU A 144 -4.66 18.48 -12.40
N ASP A 145 -3.86 18.67 -13.43
CA ASP A 145 -4.24 18.34 -14.81
C ASP A 145 -4.00 16.86 -15.07
N TYR A 146 -5.05 16.05 -14.90
CA TYR A 146 -4.95 14.60 -15.09
C TYR A 146 -4.70 14.18 -16.54
N LYS A 147 -5.09 15.00 -17.51
CA LYS A 147 -5.02 14.67 -18.93
C LYS A 147 -3.59 14.76 -19.47
N ASP A 148 -2.90 15.83 -19.10
CA ASP A 148 -1.55 16.10 -19.58
C ASP A 148 -0.49 15.90 -18.48
N GLY A 149 -0.93 15.59 -17.25
CA GLY A 149 -0.08 15.34 -16.12
C GLY A 149 0.34 13.87 -15.98
N TYR A 150 1.50 13.64 -15.38
CA TYR A 150 1.98 12.32 -14.98
C TYR A 150 2.87 12.39 -13.74
N SER A 151 3.07 11.24 -13.12
CA SER A 151 4.00 11.01 -12.02
C SER A 151 5.19 10.18 -12.47
N LEU A 152 6.37 10.45 -11.94
CA LEU A 152 7.57 9.64 -12.12
C LEU A 152 7.86 8.83 -10.85
N TYR A 153 7.99 7.53 -10.97
CA TYR A 153 8.52 6.65 -9.94
C TYR A 153 9.92 6.17 -10.30
N VAL A 154 10.85 6.24 -9.36
CA VAL A 154 12.23 5.77 -9.56
C VAL A 154 12.54 4.71 -8.50
N GLY A 155 12.75 3.49 -8.94
CA GLY A 155 13.02 2.34 -8.07
C GLY A 155 14.50 2.14 -7.78
N ILE A 156 14.89 2.15 -6.50
CA ILE A 156 16.22 1.79 -6.01
C ILE A 156 16.09 0.49 -5.21
N PRO A 157 16.46 -0.68 -5.78
CA PRO A 157 16.16 -1.99 -5.19
C PRO A 157 17.17 -2.43 -4.13
N PHE A 158 17.85 -1.51 -3.48
CA PHE A 158 18.88 -1.80 -2.48
C PHE A 158 18.44 -1.37 -1.08
N CYS A 159 18.80 -2.18 -0.07
CA CYS A 159 18.63 -1.88 1.34
C CYS A 159 19.92 -2.20 2.11
N PRO A 160 20.20 -1.55 3.26
CA PRO A 160 21.33 -1.95 4.12
C PRO A 160 21.22 -3.42 4.56
N SER A 161 20.01 -3.84 4.93
CA SER A 161 19.63 -5.24 5.21
C SER A 161 18.16 -5.44 4.86
N VAL A 162 17.72 -6.67 4.64
CA VAL A 162 16.31 -6.99 4.38
C VAL A 162 15.61 -7.22 5.71
N CYS A 163 14.55 -6.44 5.98
CA CYS A 163 13.71 -6.64 7.16
C CYS A 163 12.89 -7.93 7.02
N SER A 164 12.69 -8.68 8.10
CA SER A 164 12.06 -10.00 8.07
C SER A 164 10.61 -10.00 7.55
N TYR A 165 9.88 -8.91 7.73
CA TYR A 165 8.50 -8.72 7.23
C TYR A 165 8.42 -8.22 5.78
N CYS A 166 9.53 -7.72 5.21
CA CYS A 166 9.51 -7.02 3.92
C CYS A 166 9.31 -7.99 2.75
N SER A 167 8.36 -7.65 1.89
CA SER A 167 8.05 -8.41 0.66
C SER A 167 8.41 -7.68 -0.64
N PHE A 168 9.06 -6.52 -0.54
CA PHE A 168 9.51 -5.79 -1.73
C PHE A 168 10.68 -6.51 -2.42
N SER A 169 10.78 -6.31 -3.74
CA SER A 169 11.87 -6.86 -4.55
C SER A 169 13.16 -6.06 -4.33
N SER A 170 13.70 -6.11 -3.10
CA SER A 170 14.93 -5.44 -2.72
C SER A 170 15.94 -6.44 -2.15
N GLY A 171 17.21 -6.10 -2.23
CA GLY A 171 18.30 -6.93 -1.73
C GLY A 171 19.30 -6.16 -0.88
N PRO A 172 20.08 -6.87 -0.01
CA PRO A 172 21.13 -6.21 0.76
C PRO A 172 22.19 -5.65 -0.18
N ILE A 173 22.50 -4.34 -0.02
CA ILE A 173 23.39 -3.59 -0.91
C ILE A 173 24.78 -4.23 -1.03
N ASP A 174 25.28 -4.85 0.04
CA ASP A 174 26.59 -5.50 0.05
C ASP A 174 26.74 -6.59 -1.01
N LYS A 175 25.65 -7.26 -1.38
CA LYS A 175 25.65 -8.28 -2.44
C LYS A 175 25.70 -7.68 -3.86
N TRP A 176 25.52 -6.38 -3.99
CA TRP A 176 25.33 -5.70 -5.27
C TRP A 176 26.34 -4.59 -5.53
N ARG A 177 27.30 -4.33 -4.61
CA ARG A 177 28.26 -3.21 -4.68
C ARG A 177 28.91 -3.06 -6.06
N ASP A 178 29.40 -4.17 -6.62
CA ASP A 178 30.08 -4.15 -7.92
C ASP A 178 29.15 -3.89 -9.11
N GLN A 179 27.84 -4.05 -8.92
CA GLN A 179 26.84 -3.84 -9.99
C GLN A 179 26.09 -2.50 -9.86
N ILE A 180 26.28 -1.77 -8.76
CA ILE A 180 25.61 -0.49 -8.56
C ILE A 180 25.92 0.50 -9.69
N PRO A 181 27.19 0.71 -10.12
CA PRO A 181 27.47 1.64 -11.23
C PRO A 181 26.70 1.28 -12.50
N ALA A 182 26.74 -0.01 -12.91
CA ALA A 182 26.02 -0.47 -14.09
C ALA A 182 24.50 -0.35 -13.95
N TYR A 183 23.97 -0.53 -12.73
CA TYR A 183 22.56 -0.31 -12.45
C TYR A 183 22.17 1.15 -12.60
N LEU A 184 22.97 2.08 -12.08
CA LEU A 184 22.73 3.52 -12.17
C LEU A 184 22.81 4.01 -13.63
N ASP A 185 23.76 3.49 -14.42
CA ASP A 185 23.86 3.79 -15.84
C ASP A 185 22.63 3.32 -16.62
N ALA A 186 22.16 2.09 -16.36
CA ALA A 186 20.94 1.57 -16.96
C ALA A 186 19.70 2.39 -16.55
N LEU A 187 19.61 2.76 -15.27
CA LEU A 187 18.52 3.58 -14.74
C LEU A 187 18.53 4.99 -15.38
N CYS A 188 19.69 5.63 -15.49
CA CYS A 188 19.83 6.92 -16.17
C CYS A 188 19.42 6.83 -17.65
N LYS A 189 19.78 5.75 -18.34
CA LYS A 189 19.37 5.52 -19.73
C LYS A 189 17.84 5.46 -19.86
N GLU A 190 17.17 4.73 -18.95
CA GLU A 190 15.71 4.64 -18.92
C GLU A 190 15.07 5.99 -18.61
N LEU A 191 15.57 6.72 -17.59
CA LEU A 191 15.10 8.07 -17.21
C LEU A 191 15.24 9.07 -18.35
N THR A 192 16.38 9.10 -19.05
CA THR A 192 16.62 9.96 -20.20
C THR A 192 15.61 9.69 -21.32
N TYR A 193 15.32 8.42 -21.61
CA TYR A 193 14.29 8.04 -22.58
C TYR A 193 12.91 8.55 -22.16
N ILE A 194 12.52 8.28 -20.90
CA ILE A 194 11.21 8.72 -20.37
C ILE A 194 11.09 10.24 -20.47
N GLY A 195 12.10 10.99 -20.06
CA GLY A 195 12.11 12.45 -20.15
C GLY A 195 11.93 12.95 -21.58
N LYS A 196 12.64 12.32 -22.54
CA LYS A 196 12.55 12.68 -23.95
C LYS A 196 11.14 12.47 -24.52
N VAL A 197 10.52 11.31 -24.27
CA VAL A 197 9.19 10.98 -24.84
C VAL A 197 8.06 11.68 -24.11
N SER A 198 8.31 12.21 -22.90
CA SER A 198 7.33 12.91 -22.06
C SER A 198 7.50 14.43 -22.05
N SER A 199 8.31 14.99 -22.96
CA SER A 199 8.65 16.43 -22.99
C SER A 199 7.44 17.35 -23.10
N GLU A 200 6.36 16.89 -23.75
CA GLU A 200 5.10 17.64 -23.92
C GLU A 200 4.09 17.40 -22.78
N LYS A 201 4.47 16.61 -21.76
CA LYS A 201 3.62 16.28 -20.64
C LYS A 201 4.06 17.00 -19.36
N LYS A 202 3.14 17.20 -18.43
CA LYS A 202 3.36 17.89 -17.16
C LYS A 202 3.78 16.91 -16.08
N LEU A 203 5.04 16.94 -15.65
CA LEU A 203 5.50 16.14 -14.52
C LEU A 203 5.00 16.76 -13.21
N ASN A 204 4.07 16.12 -12.53
CA ASN A 204 3.48 16.64 -11.30
C ASN A 204 4.17 16.10 -10.03
N THR A 205 4.59 14.84 -10.01
CA THR A 205 5.28 14.28 -8.86
C THR A 205 6.46 13.41 -9.26
N ILE A 206 7.51 13.44 -8.43
CA ILE A 206 8.65 12.51 -8.49
C ILE A 206 8.70 11.77 -7.16
N TYR A 207 8.76 10.45 -7.23
CA TYR A 207 8.87 9.58 -6.06
C TYR A 207 10.00 8.58 -6.24
N ILE A 208 11.04 8.71 -5.43
CA ILE A 208 12.19 7.79 -5.41
C ILE A 208 12.04 6.86 -4.22
N GLY A 209 11.85 5.58 -4.49
CA GLY A 209 11.58 4.56 -3.48
C GLY A 209 12.07 3.18 -3.88
N GLY A 210 11.39 2.13 -3.39
CA GLY A 210 11.68 0.74 -3.72
C GLY A 210 12.24 -0.05 -2.55
N GLY A 211 13.56 -0.13 -2.41
CA GLY A 211 14.23 -0.62 -1.20
C GLY A 211 14.44 0.55 -0.25
N THR A 212 15.62 1.14 -0.30
CA THR A 212 15.95 2.34 0.47
C THR A 212 16.93 3.17 -0.37
N PRO A 213 16.48 4.25 -1.02
CA PRO A 213 17.33 5.09 -1.87
C PRO A 213 18.62 5.58 -1.17
N THR A 214 18.54 5.90 0.11
CA THR A 214 19.69 6.30 0.92
C THR A 214 20.67 5.17 1.25
N SER A 215 20.44 3.95 0.79
CA SER A 215 21.47 2.90 0.80
C SER A 215 22.61 3.19 -0.20
N LEU A 216 22.34 3.94 -1.28
CA LEU A 216 23.36 4.50 -2.14
C LEU A 216 24.24 5.49 -1.35
N ASP A 217 25.51 5.65 -1.77
CA ASP A 217 26.34 6.72 -1.22
C ASP A 217 25.96 8.13 -1.75
N ALA A 218 26.60 9.18 -1.26
CA ALA A 218 26.22 10.54 -1.59
C ALA A 218 26.47 10.87 -3.07
N GLU A 219 27.55 10.37 -3.64
CA GLU A 219 27.93 10.54 -5.04
C GLU A 219 26.99 9.80 -5.98
N GLN A 220 26.58 8.59 -5.61
CA GLN A 220 25.60 7.79 -6.36
C GLN A 220 24.21 8.41 -6.33
N LEU A 221 23.79 8.94 -5.17
CA LEU A 221 22.54 9.72 -5.06
C LEU A 221 22.59 10.96 -5.92
N ASP A 222 23.70 11.69 -5.89
CA ASP A 222 23.90 12.89 -6.70
C ASP A 222 23.84 12.58 -8.21
N GLN A 223 24.43 11.46 -8.64
CA GLN A 223 24.36 10.99 -10.03
C GLN A 223 22.91 10.81 -10.50
N ILE A 224 22.08 10.10 -9.72
CA ILE A 224 20.68 9.85 -10.10
C ILE A 224 19.85 11.13 -10.05
N LEU A 225 20.01 11.94 -9.01
CA LEU A 225 19.27 13.20 -8.88
C LEU A 225 19.65 14.18 -10.00
N THR A 226 20.94 14.25 -10.36
CA THR A 226 21.43 15.03 -11.52
C THR A 226 20.83 14.51 -12.84
N CYS A 227 20.78 13.18 -13.03
CA CYS A 227 20.15 12.60 -14.22
C CYS A 227 18.66 12.98 -14.32
N ILE A 228 17.94 12.98 -13.20
CA ILE A 228 16.54 13.42 -13.17
C ILE A 228 16.43 14.90 -13.52
N ASP A 229 17.27 15.75 -12.93
CA ASP A 229 17.27 17.20 -13.19
C ASP A 229 17.54 17.55 -14.65
N GLN A 230 18.41 16.77 -15.31
CA GLN A 230 18.74 16.96 -16.73
C GLN A 230 17.67 16.41 -17.67
N SER A 231 16.88 15.43 -17.22
CA SER A 231 15.92 14.73 -18.07
C SER A 231 14.50 15.29 -17.99
N PHE A 232 14.13 15.99 -16.90
CA PHE A 232 12.75 16.39 -16.65
C PHE A 232 12.64 17.88 -16.30
N SER A 233 11.62 18.56 -16.88
CA SER A 233 11.23 19.91 -16.44
C SER A 233 10.53 19.86 -15.09
N ARG A 234 10.82 20.81 -14.21
CA ARG A 234 10.18 20.98 -12.90
C ARG A 234 9.09 22.05 -12.88
N GLU A 235 8.73 22.61 -14.02
CA GLU A 235 7.78 23.72 -14.12
C GLU A 235 6.41 23.41 -13.48
N HIS A 236 5.98 22.14 -13.57
CA HIS A 236 4.70 21.67 -13.04
C HIS A 236 4.85 20.72 -11.83
N LEU A 237 6.05 20.66 -11.24
CA LEU A 237 6.35 19.75 -10.16
C LEU A 237 5.76 20.24 -8.82
N LEU A 238 4.85 19.48 -8.27
CA LEU A 238 4.18 19.76 -7.00
C LEU A 238 4.83 19.02 -5.82
N GLU A 239 5.37 17.82 -6.06
CA GLU A 239 5.98 16.99 -5.03
C GLU A 239 7.23 16.28 -5.57
N TYR A 240 8.32 16.34 -4.79
CA TYR A 240 9.53 15.57 -5.01
C TYR A 240 9.86 14.81 -3.72
N THR A 241 9.58 13.50 -3.71
CA THR A 241 9.78 12.63 -2.54
C THR A 241 10.96 11.71 -2.71
N VAL A 242 11.78 11.57 -1.66
CA VAL A 242 12.81 10.55 -1.52
C VAL A 242 12.57 9.73 -0.25
N GLU A 243 12.41 8.42 -0.40
CA GLU A 243 12.36 7.51 0.74
C GLU A 243 13.74 7.36 1.37
N ALA A 244 13.98 8.08 2.47
CA ALA A 244 15.11 7.85 3.36
C ALA A 244 14.69 6.88 4.49
N GLY A 245 14.02 5.78 4.10
CA GLY A 245 13.23 4.92 4.98
C GLY A 245 13.99 4.16 6.07
N ARG A 246 15.32 4.16 6.02
CA ARG A 246 16.18 3.45 6.98
C ARG A 246 17.13 4.44 7.66
N PRO A 247 16.93 4.77 8.96
CA PRO A 247 17.84 5.67 9.69
C PRO A 247 19.31 5.29 9.57
N ASP A 248 19.65 4.00 9.67
CA ASP A 248 21.01 3.46 9.52
C ASP A 248 21.64 3.68 8.12
N SER A 249 20.90 4.17 7.15
CA SER A 249 21.39 4.50 5.81
C SER A 249 21.57 6.00 5.55
N ILE A 250 21.12 6.86 6.48
CA ILE A 250 21.13 8.31 6.32
C ILE A 250 22.43 8.89 6.87
N THR A 251 23.02 9.82 6.15
CA THR A 251 24.16 10.63 6.58
C THR A 251 23.92 12.10 6.26
N GLU A 252 24.63 12.99 6.96
CA GLU A 252 24.53 14.43 6.70
C GLU A 252 24.82 14.78 5.24
N LYS A 253 25.86 14.19 4.64
CA LYS A 253 26.20 14.40 3.23
C LYS A 253 25.05 14.01 2.29
N LYS A 254 24.37 12.89 2.54
CA LYS A 254 23.22 12.44 1.73
C LYS A 254 22.04 13.40 1.87
N LEU A 255 21.74 13.87 3.07
CA LEU A 255 20.70 14.89 3.29
C LEU A 255 21.03 16.21 2.54
N GLN A 256 22.29 16.65 2.57
CA GLN A 256 22.73 17.81 1.83
C GLN A 256 22.54 17.63 0.31
N VAL A 257 22.89 16.47 -0.24
CA VAL A 257 22.68 16.14 -1.66
C VAL A 257 21.18 16.18 -1.97
N ILE A 258 20.35 15.46 -1.23
CA ILE A 258 18.90 15.40 -1.43
C ILE A 258 18.29 16.82 -1.39
N LYS A 259 18.70 17.63 -0.42
CA LYS A 259 18.20 19.02 -0.27
C LYS A 259 18.63 19.92 -1.43
N ARG A 260 19.90 19.81 -1.89
CA ARG A 260 20.45 20.58 -3.02
C ARG A 260 19.65 20.35 -4.30
N HIS A 261 19.16 19.13 -4.53
CA HIS A 261 18.33 18.80 -5.69
C HIS A 261 16.85 19.20 -5.52
N GLY A 262 16.50 19.97 -4.49
CA GLY A 262 15.16 20.53 -4.33
C GLY A 262 14.09 19.50 -3.96
N VAL A 263 14.48 18.39 -3.37
CA VAL A 263 13.53 17.42 -2.82
C VAL A 263 12.69 18.09 -1.74
N THR A 264 11.38 18.00 -1.88
CA THR A 264 10.40 18.69 -1.01
C THR A 264 9.94 17.83 0.15
N ARG A 265 9.99 16.50 0.02
CA ARG A 265 9.50 15.54 1.02
C ARG A 265 10.47 14.38 1.18
N ILE A 266 10.72 13.96 2.41
CA ILE A 266 11.46 12.73 2.71
C ILE A 266 10.67 11.87 3.68
N SER A 267 10.97 10.57 3.71
CA SER A 267 10.48 9.70 4.77
C SER A 267 11.62 9.18 5.65
N ILE A 268 11.42 9.19 6.96
CA ILE A 268 12.31 8.59 7.95
C ILE A 268 11.47 7.59 8.74
N ASN A 269 11.59 6.29 8.44
CA ASN A 269 10.62 5.29 8.85
C ASN A 269 11.13 4.46 10.03
N PRO A 270 10.74 4.74 11.29
CA PRO A 270 11.13 3.95 12.44
C PRO A 270 10.49 2.56 12.43
N GLN A 271 9.27 2.44 11.95
CA GLN A 271 8.34 1.31 12.04
C GLN A 271 7.81 1.06 13.47
N THR A 272 8.65 1.22 14.47
CA THR A 272 8.38 1.22 15.91
C THR A 272 9.48 1.97 16.64
N MET A 273 9.19 2.45 17.84
CA MET A 273 10.18 3.02 18.77
C MET A 273 10.50 2.06 19.91
N GLN A 274 10.35 0.75 19.68
CA GLN A 274 10.70 -0.32 20.63
C GLN A 274 11.98 -1.03 20.16
N GLN A 275 13.10 -0.81 20.89
CA GLN A 275 14.40 -1.38 20.52
C GLN A 275 14.35 -2.90 20.37
N LYS A 276 13.70 -3.59 21.33
CA LYS A 276 13.53 -5.06 21.30
C LYS A 276 12.91 -5.56 19.99
N THR A 277 11.97 -4.78 19.46
CA THR A 277 11.27 -5.12 18.22
C THR A 277 12.10 -4.79 16.99
N LEU A 278 12.80 -3.65 16.97
CA LEU A 278 13.74 -3.31 15.90
C LEU A 278 14.77 -4.42 15.69
N ASP A 279 15.37 -4.91 16.77
CA ASP A 279 16.35 -6.02 16.74
C ASP A 279 15.72 -7.29 16.17
N ARG A 280 14.49 -7.63 16.62
CA ARG A 280 13.74 -8.81 16.18
C ARG A 280 13.39 -8.78 14.68
N ILE A 281 13.00 -7.63 14.14
CA ILE A 281 12.64 -7.49 12.72
C ILE A 281 13.84 -7.25 11.79
N GLY A 282 15.06 -7.30 12.32
CA GLY A 282 16.30 -7.17 11.55
C GLY A 282 16.65 -5.75 11.13
N ARG A 283 16.20 -4.74 11.90
CA ARG A 283 16.60 -3.34 11.76
C ARG A 283 17.76 -3.04 12.68
N LYS A 284 18.89 -2.59 12.12
CA LYS A 284 20.15 -2.44 12.83
C LYS A 284 20.37 -1.04 13.44
N HIS A 285 19.35 -0.19 13.45
CA HIS A 285 19.43 1.13 14.08
C HIS A 285 18.78 1.14 15.47
N SER A 286 19.23 2.07 16.30
CA SER A 286 18.63 2.32 17.59
C SER A 286 17.50 3.36 17.51
N VAL A 287 16.63 3.36 18.53
CA VAL A 287 15.61 4.41 18.71
C VAL A 287 16.25 5.80 18.80
N GLN A 288 17.42 5.89 19.44
CA GLN A 288 18.13 7.17 19.55
C GLN A 288 18.62 7.67 18.19
N GLU A 289 19.11 6.77 17.31
CA GLU A 289 19.51 7.14 15.95
C GLU A 289 18.33 7.66 15.13
N VAL A 290 17.11 7.12 15.30
CA VAL A 290 15.91 7.69 14.66
C VAL A 290 15.72 9.14 15.07
N LYS A 291 15.78 9.44 16.38
CA LYS A 291 15.63 10.80 16.92
C LYS A 291 16.71 11.75 16.41
N ASP A 292 17.95 11.29 16.37
CA ASP A 292 19.09 12.10 15.95
C ASP A 292 19.07 12.41 14.45
N ILE A 293 18.73 11.41 13.62
CA ILE A 293 18.56 11.58 12.17
C ILE A 293 17.38 12.51 11.86
N TYR A 294 16.28 12.38 12.59
CA TYR A 294 15.13 13.28 12.42
C TYR A 294 15.52 14.73 12.71
N ARG A 295 16.19 14.98 13.84
CA ARG A 295 16.68 16.33 14.20
C ARG A 295 17.69 16.87 13.19
N MET A 296 18.58 16.00 12.69
CA MET A 296 19.52 16.35 11.61
C MET A 296 18.80 16.78 10.34
N ALA A 297 17.78 16.02 9.91
CA ALA A 297 16.98 16.36 8.73
C ALA A 297 16.28 17.72 8.90
N ARG A 298 15.69 17.98 10.09
CA ARG A 298 15.09 19.28 10.41
C ARG A 298 16.12 20.41 10.35
N LYS A 299 17.33 20.22 10.89
CA LYS A 299 18.42 21.19 10.83
C LYS A 299 18.84 21.52 9.39
N HIS A 300 18.75 20.55 8.47
CA HIS A 300 19.00 20.75 7.05
C HIS A 300 17.80 21.35 6.28
N GLY A 301 16.75 21.78 6.99
CA GLY A 301 15.63 22.50 6.42
C GLY A 301 14.58 21.60 5.72
N PHE A 302 14.51 20.31 6.05
CA PHE A 302 13.38 19.48 5.65
C PHE A 302 12.17 19.80 6.53
N ASP A 303 11.12 20.30 5.93
CA ASP A 303 9.86 20.73 6.56
C ASP A 303 8.65 19.87 6.13
N ASN A 304 8.89 18.78 5.41
CA ASN A 304 7.92 17.75 5.08
C ASN A 304 8.56 16.37 5.28
N ILE A 305 8.47 15.86 6.52
CA ILE A 305 9.03 14.56 6.91
C ILE A 305 7.88 13.62 7.29
N ASN A 306 7.81 12.50 6.56
CA ASN A 306 6.91 11.40 6.89
C ASN A 306 7.60 10.38 7.78
N MET A 307 6.83 9.78 8.69
CA MET A 307 7.25 8.61 9.46
C MET A 307 6.26 7.46 9.26
N ASP A 308 6.77 6.26 8.98
CA ASP A 308 5.94 5.06 8.90
C ASP A 308 6.04 4.26 10.19
N LEU A 309 4.89 3.79 10.68
CA LEU A 309 4.74 2.85 11.78
C LEU A 309 4.04 1.59 11.29
N ILE A 310 4.29 0.47 11.98
CA ILE A 310 3.61 -0.80 11.73
C ILE A 310 2.93 -1.27 13.02
N ALA A 311 1.61 -1.34 13.01
CA ALA A 311 0.84 -1.97 14.07
C ALA A 311 0.85 -3.49 13.90
N GLY A 312 0.96 -4.22 15.02
CA GLY A 312 0.96 -5.68 15.04
C GLY A 312 2.32 -6.31 14.77
N LEU A 313 3.42 -5.61 15.01
CA LEU A 313 4.76 -6.20 14.97
C LEU A 313 4.91 -7.30 16.03
N PRO A 314 5.73 -8.35 15.78
CA PRO A 314 5.88 -9.47 16.69
C PRO A 314 6.35 -9.07 18.09
N GLY A 315 5.56 -9.46 19.10
CA GLY A 315 5.84 -9.20 20.50
C GLY A 315 5.49 -7.80 20.98
N GLU A 316 4.78 -7.00 20.16
CA GLU A 316 4.22 -5.72 20.57
C GLU A 316 2.75 -5.81 20.96
N GLY A 317 2.39 -5.14 22.05
CA GLY A 317 1.02 -4.92 22.51
C GLY A 317 0.62 -3.44 22.40
N LEU A 318 -0.58 -3.14 22.93
CA LEU A 318 -1.13 -1.78 22.91
C LEU A 318 -0.20 -0.78 23.65
N GLU A 319 0.42 -1.18 24.75
CA GLU A 319 1.30 -0.29 25.54
C GLU A 319 2.61 0.03 24.78
N ASP A 320 3.17 -0.93 24.02
CA ASP A 320 4.31 -0.66 23.14
C ASP A 320 3.94 0.35 22.02
N MET A 321 2.71 0.25 21.49
CA MET A 321 2.21 1.21 20.49
C MET A 321 2.01 2.61 21.09
N LYS A 322 1.43 2.71 22.27
CA LYS A 322 1.26 3.97 22.99
C LYS A 322 2.61 4.66 23.26
N ASP A 323 3.60 3.92 23.76
CA ASP A 323 4.94 4.44 23.97
C ASP A 323 5.60 4.89 22.65
N THR A 324 5.45 4.10 21.59
CA THR A 324 5.91 4.49 20.25
C THR A 324 5.27 5.80 19.81
N LEU A 325 3.95 5.92 19.92
CA LEU A 325 3.21 7.11 19.51
C LEU A 325 3.58 8.35 20.35
N ALA A 326 3.77 8.21 21.65
CA ALA A 326 4.25 9.30 22.52
C ALA A 326 5.62 9.82 22.04
N GLN A 327 6.55 8.93 21.68
CA GLN A 327 7.85 9.33 21.15
C GLN A 327 7.77 9.97 19.76
N ILE A 328 6.84 9.55 18.91
CA ILE A 328 6.56 10.19 17.61
C ILE A 328 5.94 11.57 17.80
N GLN A 329 5.05 11.73 18.77
CA GLN A 329 4.44 13.02 19.10
C GLN A 329 5.49 14.04 19.57
N GLU A 330 6.49 13.63 20.35
CA GLU A 330 7.64 14.48 20.73
C GLU A 330 8.46 14.95 19.50
N LEU A 331 8.58 14.13 18.48
CA LEU A 331 9.28 14.47 17.23
C LEU A 331 8.44 15.38 16.33
N ALA A 332 7.13 15.32 16.42
CA ALA A 332 6.17 16.10 15.64
C ALA A 332 6.43 16.07 14.11
N PRO A 333 6.35 14.91 13.47
CA PRO A 333 6.48 14.81 12.00
C PRO A 333 5.34 15.55 11.28
N ASP A 334 5.55 15.84 10.01
CA ASP A 334 4.55 16.54 9.18
C ASP A 334 3.52 15.56 8.61
N SER A 335 3.88 14.29 8.53
CA SER A 335 2.99 13.19 8.16
C SER A 335 3.38 11.89 8.85
N LEU A 336 2.37 11.06 9.09
CA LEU A 336 2.48 9.76 9.73
C LEU A 336 1.71 8.74 8.88
N THR A 337 2.34 7.60 8.59
CA THR A 337 1.63 6.47 7.97
C THR A 337 1.61 5.30 8.93
N VAL A 338 0.43 4.77 9.21
CA VAL A 338 0.25 3.61 10.08
C VAL A 338 -0.17 2.42 9.23
N HIS A 339 0.69 1.42 9.19
CA HIS A 339 0.47 0.18 8.48
C HIS A 339 0.01 -0.92 9.44
N SER A 340 -0.97 -1.70 9.01
CA SER A 340 -1.29 -2.98 9.65
C SER A 340 -0.37 -4.07 9.09
N LEU A 341 0.31 -4.81 9.95
CA LEU A 341 1.25 -5.84 9.51
C LEU A 341 0.56 -6.88 8.62
N ALA A 342 1.06 -7.04 7.41
CA ALA A 342 0.63 -8.08 6.47
C ALA A 342 1.81 -8.96 6.07
N ILE A 343 1.81 -10.19 6.52
CA ILE A 343 2.86 -11.15 6.20
C ILE A 343 2.58 -11.78 4.84
N LYS A 344 3.38 -11.44 3.84
CA LYS A 344 3.30 -12.01 2.50
C LYS A 344 4.26 -13.20 2.35
N ARG A 345 3.93 -14.14 1.45
CA ARG A 345 4.74 -15.32 1.18
C ARG A 345 6.18 -15.01 0.75
N ALA A 346 6.42 -13.86 0.13
CA ALA A 346 7.75 -13.44 -0.30
C ALA A 346 8.62 -12.89 0.84
N ALA A 347 8.03 -12.50 1.98
CA ALA A 347 8.77 -12.06 3.15
C ALA A 347 9.45 -13.24 3.85
N GLN A 348 10.60 -13.00 4.48
CA GLN A 348 11.29 -14.01 5.27
C GLN A 348 10.37 -14.63 6.33
N MET A 349 9.63 -13.81 7.06
CA MET A 349 8.59 -14.23 7.99
C MET A 349 7.52 -15.15 7.36
N GLY A 350 7.22 -14.98 6.07
CA GLY A 350 6.28 -15.83 5.32
C GLY A 350 6.86 -17.18 4.90
N GLN A 351 8.18 -17.26 4.78
CA GLN A 351 8.91 -18.48 4.39
C GLN A 351 9.29 -19.33 5.61
N GLU A 352 9.61 -18.68 6.74
CA GLU A 352 10.06 -19.31 7.98
C GLU A 352 8.93 -19.84 8.86
N LYS A 353 7.70 -19.95 8.36
CA LYS A 353 6.59 -20.67 9.06
C LYS A 353 6.97 -22.08 9.53
N SER A 354 8.18 -22.53 9.23
CA SER A 354 8.74 -23.84 9.60
C SER A 354 9.92 -23.78 10.58
N THR A 355 10.43 -22.63 11.06
CA THR A 355 11.63 -22.57 11.91
C THR A 355 11.39 -21.80 13.23
N LEU A 356 11.19 -22.53 14.20
CA LEU A 356 11.35 -22.68 15.68
C LEU A 356 11.40 -21.47 16.65
N GLY A 357 11.72 -20.27 16.30
CA GLY A 357 11.76 -19.15 17.28
C GLY A 357 10.62 -18.15 17.11
N TYR A 358 10.31 -17.82 15.88
CA TYR A 358 9.25 -16.91 15.48
C TYR A 358 7.86 -17.57 15.57
N VAL A 359 7.80 -18.88 15.34
CA VAL A 359 6.61 -19.72 15.46
C VAL A 359 6.03 -19.67 16.88
N ARG A 360 6.87 -19.62 17.92
CA ARG A 360 6.42 -19.65 19.31
C ARG A 360 5.64 -18.38 19.71
N ASP A 361 6.10 -17.20 19.28
CA ASP A 361 5.41 -15.94 19.58
C ASP A 361 4.19 -15.72 18.68
N LEU A 362 4.20 -16.31 17.47
CA LEU A 362 3.01 -16.42 16.61
C LEU A 362 2.06 -17.55 17.10
N GLU A 363 2.57 -18.60 17.71
CA GLU A 363 1.75 -19.66 18.28
C GLU A 363 0.99 -19.18 19.50
N GLU A 364 1.60 -18.40 20.41
CA GLU A 364 0.87 -17.71 21.48
C GLU A 364 -0.14 -16.69 20.93
N GLN A 365 0.18 -15.99 19.83
CA GLN A 365 -0.73 -15.07 19.14
C GLN A 365 -1.73 -15.79 18.23
N THR A 366 -1.42 -17.00 17.72
CA THR A 366 -2.34 -17.82 16.91
C THR A 366 -3.21 -18.76 17.72
N GLU A 367 -2.85 -19.08 18.96
CA GLU A 367 -3.77 -19.74 19.89
C GLU A 367 -5.00 -18.88 20.24
N HIS A 368 -4.86 -17.54 20.11
CA HIS A 368 -5.91 -16.56 20.36
C HIS A 368 -6.00 -15.51 19.24
N PRO A 369 -6.35 -15.89 17.99
CA PRO A 369 -6.45 -14.96 16.86
C PRO A 369 -7.48 -13.83 17.11
N GLU A 370 -8.47 -14.06 17.96
CA GLU A 370 -9.41 -13.04 18.43
C GLU A 370 -8.72 -11.93 19.22
N ARG A 371 -7.80 -12.26 20.12
CA ARG A 371 -7.05 -11.27 20.90
C ARG A 371 -6.11 -10.45 20.02
N MET A 372 -5.51 -11.09 19.01
CA MET A 372 -4.66 -10.38 18.05
C MET A 372 -5.45 -9.34 17.25
N ALA A 373 -6.65 -9.67 16.79
CA ALA A 373 -7.50 -8.74 16.05
C ALA A 373 -7.96 -7.56 16.93
N GLU A 374 -8.34 -7.83 18.19
CA GLU A 374 -8.73 -6.81 19.17
C GLU A 374 -7.55 -5.89 19.51
N THR A 375 -6.37 -6.45 19.76
CA THR A 375 -5.14 -5.68 20.04
C THR A 375 -4.77 -4.81 18.85
N LEU A 376 -4.81 -5.35 17.62
CA LEU A 376 -4.51 -4.60 16.41
C LEU A 376 -5.52 -3.47 16.18
N SER A 377 -6.82 -3.72 16.44
CA SER A 377 -7.85 -2.68 16.39
C SER A 377 -7.53 -1.54 17.35
N ALA A 378 -7.22 -1.88 18.61
CA ALA A 378 -6.89 -0.89 19.63
C ALA A 378 -5.61 -0.10 19.29
N MET A 379 -4.60 -0.74 18.70
CA MET A 379 -3.39 -0.05 18.22
C MET A 379 -3.69 0.95 17.11
N ILE A 380 -4.55 0.58 16.13
CA ILE A 380 -4.93 1.45 15.01
C ILE A 380 -5.77 2.62 15.51
N GLU A 381 -6.69 2.38 16.43
CA GLU A 381 -7.52 3.43 17.04
C GLU A 381 -6.66 4.41 17.83
N CYS A 382 -5.76 3.93 18.68
CA CYS A 382 -4.80 4.77 19.41
C CYS A 382 -3.93 5.60 18.46
N ALA A 383 -3.47 5.03 17.33
CA ALA A 383 -2.70 5.76 16.33
C ALA A 383 -3.53 6.84 15.63
N HIS A 384 -4.80 6.57 15.38
CA HIS A 384 -5.76 7.53 14.81
C HIS A 384 -5.98 8.72 15.75
N GLU A 385 -6.27 8.46 17.03
CA GLU A 385 -6.44 9.48 18.06
C GLU A 385 -5.20 10.35 18.19
N THR A 386 -4.02 9.72 18.31
CA THR A 386 -2.74 10.45 18.41
C THR A 386 -2.45 11.29 17.17
N ALA A 387 -2.78 10.80 15.97
CA ALA A 387 -2.63 11.59 14.75
C ALA A 387 -3.48 12.86 14.78
N TYR A 388 -4.74 12.77 15.24
CA TYR A 388 -5.60 13.96 15.40
C TYR A 388 -5.09 14.92 16.49
N GLU A 389 -4.57 14.41 17.61
CA GLU A 389 -3.93 15.25 18.65
C GLU A 389 -2.72 16.02 18.09
N MET A 390 -2.02 15.45 17.09
CA MET A 390 -0.93 16.09 16.37
C MET A 390 -1.40 17.02 15.24
N GLU A 391 -2.70 17.27 15.10
CA GLU A 391 -3.32 18.01 14.00
C GLU A 391 -3.04 17.40 12.60
N LEU A 392 -2.81 16.09 12.56
CA LEU A 392 -2.66 15.34 11.31
C LEU A 392 -4.00 14.77 10.90
N VAL A 393 -4.43 15.06 9.67
CA VAL A 393 -5.69 14.56 9.12
C VAL A 393 -5.46 13.44 8.13
N PRO A 394 -6.34 12.43 8.03
CA PRO A 394 -6.21 11.35 7.08
C PRO A 394 -6.34 11.89 5.65
N TYR A 395 -5.47 11.42 4.73
CA TYR A 395 -5.46 11.88 3.35
C TYR A 395 -5.40 10.77 2.30
N TYR A 396 -5.07 9.55 2.67
CA TYR A 396 -5.23 8.36 1.85
C TYR A 396 -5.36 7.12 2.73
N LEU A 397 -6.00 6.09 2.19
CA LEU A 397 -6.02 4.77 2.81
C LEU A 397 -5.99 3.66 1.76
N TYR A 398 -5.43 2.54 2.16
CA TYR A 398 -5.55 1.31 1.40
C TYR A 398 -5.62 0.11 2.33
N ARG A 399 -6.18 -0.99 1.82
CA ARG A 399 -6.25 -2.25 2.56
C ARG A 399 -5.41 -3.30 1.86
N GLN A 400 -4.84 -4.19 2.63
CA GLN A 400 -4.17 -5.38 2.11
C GLN A 400 -5.07 -6.59 2.31
N LYS A 401 -4.96 -7.56 1.41
CA LYS A 401 -5.67 -8.84 1.55
C LYS A 401 -4.95 -9.73 2.56
N ASN A 402 -5.73 -10.59 3.23
CA ASN A 402 -5.22 -11.61 4.17
C ASN A 402 -4.57 -11.01 5.44
N ILE A 403 -5.10 -9.89 5.93
CA ILE A 403 -4.82 -9.38 7.28
C ILE A 403 -5.95 -9.82 8.19
N ALA A 404 -5.62 -10.27 9.41
CA ALA A 404 -6.62 -10.54 10.46
C ALA A 404 -7.43 -9.27 10.74
N GLY A 405 -8.77 -9.39 10.86
CA GLY A 405 -9.65 -8.24 11.05
C GLY A 405 -9.86 -7.34 9.84
N ASN A 406 -9.13 -7.59 8.73
CA ASN A 406 -9.28 -6.86 7.46
C ASN A 406 -9.04 -5.34 7.57
N PHE A 407 -8.08 -4.93 8.44
CA PHE A 407 -7.77 -3.55 8.74
C PHE A 407 -7.13 -2.79 7.56
N GLU A 408 -7.19 -1.48 7.66
CA GLU A 408 -6.62 -0.53 6.71
C GLU A 408 -5.20 -0.07 7.10
N ASN A 409 -4.55 0.56 6.12
CA ASN A 409 -3.34 1.36 6.29
C ASN A 409 -3.73 2.81 5.97
N VAL A 410 -3.43 3.74 6.86
CA VAL A 410 -3.85 5.13 6.74
C VAL A 410 -2.65 6.06 6.78
N GLY A 411 -2.60 7.01 5.86
CA GLY A 411 -1.69 8.13 5.90
C GLY A 411 -2.37 9.37 6.44
N TYR A 412 -1.74 9.99 7.43
CA TYR A 412 -2.15 11.24 8.07
C TYR A 412 -1.13 12.33 7.77
N ALA A 413 -1.55 13.55 7.54
CA ALA A 413 -0.65 14.67 7.27
C ALA A 413 -1.27 15.98 7.73
N LYS A 414 -0.41 16.98 8.01
CA LYS A 414 -0.83 18.38 8.09
C LYS A 414 -1.51 18.79 6.78
N VAL A 415 -2.32 19.83 6.85
CA VAL A 415 -3.20 20.21 5.73
C VAL A 415 -2.46 20.39 4.40
N ASP A 416 -1.25 20.96 4.43
CA ASP A 416 -0.43 21.29 3.26
C ASP A 416 0.74 20.31 3.02
N LYS A 417 0.81 19.19 3.77
CA LYS A 417 1.92 18.24 3.74
C LYS A 417 1.50 16.83 3.27
N ALA A 418 0.29 16.69 2.73
CA ALA A 418 -0.17 15.42 2.18
C ALA A 418 0.72 14.95 1.01
N GLY A 419 1.00 13.65 0.95
CA GLY A 419 1.74 13.05 -0.15
C GLY A 419 0.86 12.88 -1.39
N ILE A 420 1.03 13.73 -2.39
CA ILE A 420 0.25 13.72 -3.64
C ILE A 420 0.44 12.40 -4.39
N TYR A 421 1.69 11.92 -4.48
CA TYR A 421 2.01 10.65 -5.12
C TYR A 421 1.27 9.47 -4.46
N ASN A 422 1.13 9.48 -3.14
CA ASN A 422 0.43 8.42 -2.40
C ASN A 422 -1.07 8.35 -2.76
N ILE A 423 -1.69 9.51 -2.96
CA ILE A 423 -3.08 9.60 -3.43
C ILE A 423 -3.18 9.10 -4.88
N LEU A 424 -2.29 9.59 -5.76
CA LEU A 424 -2.33 9.26 -7.20
C LEU A 424 -2.15 7.78 -7.50
N ILE A 425 -1.27 7.08 -6.74
CA ILE A 425 -1.07 5.64 -6.93
C ILE A 425 -2.30 4.82 -6.51
N MET A 426 -3.10 5.34 -5.55
CA MET A 426 -4.34 4.70 -5.09
C MET A 426 -5.52 5.01 -6.01
N GLU A 427 -5.68 6.26 -6.44
CA GLU A 427 -6.83 6.70 -7.23
C GLU A 427 -6.77 6.31 -8.71
N GLU A 428 -5.58 6.05 -9.25
CA GLU A 428 -5.38 5.68 -10.67
C GLU A 428 -6.03 6.70 -11.63
N LYS A 429 -6.02 7.99 -11.25
CA LYS A 429 -6.56 9.09 -12.06
C LYS A 429 -5.53 9.61 -13.08
N GLN A 430 -4.24 9.39 -12.81
CA GLN A 430 -3.12 9.90 -13.60
C GLN A 430 -2.13 8.76 -13.88
N SER A 431 -1.46 8.81 -15.02
CA SER A 431 -0.39 7.86 -15.36
C SER A 431 0.80 8.01 -14.43
N ILE A 432 1.39 6.88 -14.03
CA ILE A 432 2.62 6.82 -13.25
C ILE A 432 3.65 6.08 -14.09
N ILE A 433 4.66 6.81 -14.57
CA ILE A 433 5.74 6.21 -15.34
C ILE A 433 6.84 5.81 -14.36
N ALA A 434 7.25 4.56 -14.43
CA ALA A 434 8.17 3.98 -13.47
C ALA A 434 9.46 3.51 -14.14
N ALA A 435 10.61 3.81 -13.53
CA ALA A 435 11.94 3.36 -13.92
C ALA A 435 12.58 2.52 -12.81
N GLY A 436 13.47 1.60 -13.17
CA GLY A 436 14.21 0.74 -12.25
C GLY A 436 13.73 -0.71 -12.25
N ALA A 437 14.55 -1.61 -11.68
CA ALA A 437 14.25 -3.03 -11.60
C ALA A 437 12.97 -3.29 -10.78
N GLY A 438 12.04 -4.07 -11.33
CA GLY A 438 10.77 -4.41 -10.71
C GLY A 438 9.76 -3.26 -10.63
N ALA A 439 10.05 -2.11 -11.21
CA ALA A 439 9.14 -0.97 -11.27
C ALA A 439 7.98 -1.27 -12.23
N SER A 440 6.78 -0.79 -11.90
CA SER A 440 5.57 -1.00 -12.68
C SER A 440 4.99 0.33 -13.14
N THR A 441 5.10 0.61 -14.43
CA THR A 441 4.44 1.74 -15.08
C THR A 441 2.95 1.47 -15.15
N LYS A 442 2.14 2.45 -14.73
CA LYS A 442 0.67 2.45 -14.84
C LYS A 442 0.25 3.53 -15.82
N ILE A 443 -0.35 3.18 -16.93
CA ILE A 443 -0.83 4.11 -17.93
C ILE A 443 -2.35 4.17 -17.86
N VAL A 444 -2.88 5.35 -17.59
CA VAL A 444 -4.31 5.64 -17.61
C VAL A 444 -4.69 6.08 -19.02
N LEU A 445 -5.54 5.30 -19.64
CA LEU A 445 -5.99 5.55 -21.01
C LEU A 445 -7.28 6.39 -21.03
N PRO A 446 -7.42 7.32 -21.97
CA PRO A 446 -8.64 8.12 -22.12
C PRO A 446 -9.83 7.29 -22.59
N VAL A 447 -9.59 6.16 -23.27
CA VAL A 447 -10.62 5.27 -23.81
C VAL A 447 -10.31 3.83 -23.40
N PRO A 448 -11.32 3.03 -23.00
CA PRO A 448 -11.10 1.63 -22.68
C PRO A 448 -10.58 0.82 -23.88
N VAL A 449 -9.55 0.01 -23.64
CA VAL A 449 -9.01 -0.95 -24.62
C VAL A 449 -9.27 -2.38 -24.18
N PRO A 450 -9.31 -3.36 -25.10
CA PRO A 450 -9.41 -4.77 -24.75
C PRO A 450 -8.26 -5.19 -23.83
N VAL A 451 -8.57 -5.95 -22.77
CA VAL A 451 -7.52 -6.48 -21.87
C VAL A 451 -6.67 -7.48 -22.65
N PRO A 452 -5.35 -7.31 -22.74
CA PRO A 452 -4.47 -8.24 -23.43
C PRO A 452 -4.64 -9.67 -22.92
N GLY A 453 -4.88 -10.64 -23.83
CA GLY A 453 -5.09 -12.05 -23.49
C GLY A 453 -6.47 -12.39 -22.91
N SER A 454 -7.40 -11.46 -22.77
CA SER A 454 -8.76 -11.75 -22.30
C SER A 454 -9.60 -12.36 -23.41
N ARG A 455 -10.15 -13.56 -23.16
CA ARG A 455 -11.07 -14.24 -24.07
C ARG A 455 -12.53 -13.78 -23.94
N ASN A 456 -12.83 -12.94 -22.96
CA ASN A 456 -14.21 -12.59 -22.56
C ASN A 456 -14.60 -11.14 -22.92
N GLY A 457 -13.91 -10.49 -23.85
CA GLY A 457 -14.21 -9.11 -24.26
C GLY A 457 -14.09 -8.05 -23.15
N LYS A 458 -13.37 -8.35 -22.08
CA LYS A 458 -13.12 -7.37 -21.00
C LYS A 458 -12.28 -6.22 -21.54
N THR A 459 -12.64 -5.00 -21.15
CA THR A 459 -11.91 -3.79 -21.45
C THR A 459 -11.29 -3.20 -20.17
N THR A 460 -10.24 -2.41 -20.33
CA THR A 460 -9.57 -1.68 -19.26
C THR A 460 -9.17 -0.29 -19.71
N THR A 461 -9.18 0.65 -18.79
CA THR A 461 -8.57 1.99 -18.94
C THR A 461 -7.19 2.06 -18.30
N LEU A 462 -6.68 0.95 -17.73
CA LEU A 462 -5.40 0.92 -17.05
C LEU A 462 -4.51 -0.18 -17.66
N ILE A 463 -3.38 0.23 -18.22
CA ILE A 463 -2.32 -0.67 -18.69
C ILE A 463 -1.18 -0.67 -17.70
N ARG A 464 -0.58 -1.84 -17.48
CA ARG A 464 0.63 -2.00 -16.66
C ARG A 464 1.76 -2.54 -17.51
N VAL A 465 2.90 -1.85 -17.47
CA VAL A 465 4.15 -2.29 -18.08
C VAL A 465 5.17 -2.47 -16.97
N GLU A 466 5.59 -3.70 -16.75
CA GLU A 466 6.48 -4.05 -15.66
C GLU A 466 7.91 -4.25 -16.14
N ASN A 467 8.88 -3.66 -15.46
CA ASN A 467 10.29 -4.00 -15.62
C ASN A 467 10.59 -5.34 -14.93
N VAL A 468 11.59 -6.04 -15.42
CA VAL A 468 12.05 -7.28 -14.78
C VAL A 468 12.53 -7.02 -13.36
N LYS A 469 12.27 -7.96 -12.44
CA LYS A 469 12.58 -7.80 -11.02
C LYS A 469 14.06 -8.01 -10.70
N SER A 470 14.71 -8.88 -11.46
CA SER A 470 16.13 -9.19 -11.28
C SER A 470 16.98 -7.98 -11.68
N ILE A 471 17.85 -7.52 -10.80
CA ILE A 471 18.79 -6.42 -11.05
C ILE A 471 19.71 -6.75 -12.24
N ARG A 472 20.23 -7.98 -12.33
CA ARG A 472 21.08 -8.43 -13.44
C ARG A 472 20.35 -8.40 -14.77
N ASP A 473 19.11 -8.92 -14.78
CA ASP A 473 18.31 -8.94 -16.02
C ASP A 473 17.90 -7.51 -16.43
N TYR A 474 17.63 -6.63 -15.46
CA TYR A 474 17.34 -5.22 -15.74
C TYR A 474 18.52 -4.53 -16.41
N ILE A 475 19.73 -4.69 -15.88
CA ILE A 475 20.96 -4.14 -16.48
C ILE A 475 21.17 -4.71 -17.89
N ALA A 476 21.08 -6.01 -18.04
CA ALA A 476 21.35 -6.69 -19.31
C ALA A 476 20.30 -6.43 -20.41
N ARG A 477 19.04 -6.15 -20.01
CA ARG A 477 17.88 -6.01 -20.90
C ARG A 477 17.27 -4.61 -20.86
N ILE A 478 18.07 -3.59 -20.53
CA ILE A 478 17.53 -2.23 -20.37
C ILE A 478 16.88 -1.69 -21.66
N ASP A 479 17.43 -2.00 -22.83
CA ASP A 479 16.86 -1.57 -24.10
C ASP A 479 15.48 -2.18 -24.35
N GLU A 480 15.30 -3.45 -24.00
CA GLU A 480 13.97 -4.11 -24.05
C GLU A 480 12.97 -3.47 -23.09
N MET A 481 13.40 -3.11 -21.85
CA MET A 481 12.51 -2.43 -20.90
C MET A 481 12.04 -1.08 -21.43
N ILE A 482 12.94 -0.34 -22.08
CA ILE A 482 12.65 0.95 -22.74
C ILE A 482 11.68 0.75 -23.92
N GLU A 483 11.95 -0.22 -24.81
CA GLU A 483 11.11 -0.53 -25.95
C GLU A 483 9.67 -0.89 -25.56
N ARG A 484 9.52 -1.87 -24.66
CA ARG A 484 8.21 -2.29 -24.13
C ARG A 484 7.40 -1.16 -23.51
N LYS A 485 8.07 -0.22 -22.86
CA LYS A 485 7.43 0.95 -22.27
C LYS A 485 7.01 1.94 -23.38
N GLY A 486 7.87 2.13 -24.38
CA GLY A 486 7.62 3.00 -25.52
C GLY A 486 6.38 2.60 -26.34
N GLU A 487 6.03 1.32 -26.38
CA GLU A 487 4.81 0.83 -27.06
C GLU A 487 3.51 1.45 -26.52
N TRP A 488 3.52 1.92 -25.26
CA TRP A 488 2.33 2.39 -24.57
C TRP A 488 2.37 3.85 -24.12
N LEU A 489 3.57 4.47 -24.07
CA LEU A 489 3.70 5.84 -23.61
C LEU A 489 3.13 6.82 -24.62
N TRP A 490 2.07 7.51 -24.21
CA TRP A 490 1.46 8.67 -24.90
C TRP A 490 0.83 8.36 -26.28
N HIS A 491 0.43 7.10 -26.53
CA HIS A 491 -0.25 6.64 -27.76
C HIS A 491 -1.77 6.57 -27.60
#